data_ee2cc8ff795b115b3c6c50bb0c2cb09b
#
_entry.id   ee2cc8ff795b115b3c6c50bb0c2cb09b
#
_cell.length_a   1.000
_cell.length_b   1.000
_cell.length_c   1.000
_cell.angle_alpha   90.00
_cell.angle_beta   90.00
_cell.angle_gamma   90.00
#
_symmetry.space_group_name_H-M   'P 1'
#
loop_
_entity.id
_entity.type
_entity.pdbx_description
1 polymer ?
#
loop_
_entity_poly.entity_id
_entity_poly.type
_entity_poly.pdbx_seq_one_letter_code
_entity_poly.pdbx_strand_id
1 'polypeptide(L)'
;VERTREPGESAFQRDQPFGRNQGNVSAERVVVSFKIELPKGLAPMSQLLLALSIVSFTDPPTAPAPRPVKQFRIVETRTGMELSLPRLADDLASRDIIYFGELHDNVAGHRVYADLAALLADRRPDLVISMEMFERDVQGVVTDYLRGRIDEATFLKYSRPWKNYARDYRPLIELARDRKLDVIAGNLPRPVAGKVASKEGSTSPFLPRKSTAPLDRYWDLFTESMKGHIGADEGMARMYRAQCAKDDAMAEGIADYLAVHPHRKPLVVHCTGDFHCDYGLGTAARLAQRVPLAQAAIISMVALPDISKADLTEDCKKAHYLLVVPTPPKPAKPPGKSG
;
A
#
# COMPACT_ATOMS: atom_id res chain seq x y z
N VAL A 1 19.11 -12.70 59.76
CA VAL A 1 17.77 -13.18 60.12
C VAL A 1 17.11 -13.52 58.78
N GLU A 2 17.36 -14.68 58.24
CA GLU A 2 16.57 -15.92 58.18
C GLU A 2 15.05 -15.67 58.01
N ARG A 3 14.46 -16.14 56.91
CA ARG A 3 13.89 -17.48 56.55
C ARG A 3 13.25 -17.40 55.15
N THR A 4 13.76 -18.15 54.23
CA THR A 4 13.29 -19.39 53.56
C THR A 4 11.78 -19.66 53.52
N ARG A 5 11.29 -19.87 52.27
CA ARG A 5 10.47 -20.99 51.78
C ARG A 5 10.13 -20.90 50.31
N GLU A 6 10.67 -21.77 49.53
CA GLU A 6 10.08 -22.44 48.35
C GLU A 6 9.44 -23.77 48.82
N PRO A 7 8.85 -24.64 47.96
CA PRO A 7 8.36 -24.52 46.58
C PRO A 7 6.93 -25.09 46.37
N GLY A 8 6.37 -24.98 45.17
CA GLY A 8 5.18 -25.70 44.75
C GLY A 8 5.21 -26.05 43.28
N GLU A 9 5.85 -27.19 42.96
CA GLU A 9 5.68 -27.87 41.67
C GLU A 9 4.25 -28.43 41.53
N SER A 10 3.67 -28.35 40.32
CA SER A 10 2.78 -29.40 39.82
C SER A 10 2.79 -29.39 38.28
N ALA A 11 3.51 -30.33 37.76
CA ALA A 11 3.10 -31.46 36.92
C ALA A 11 2.52 -31.11 35.55
N PHE A 12 3.36 -31.14 34.61
CA PHE A 12 3.47 -31.90 33.34
C PHE A 12 2.30 -32.88 33.06
N GLN A 13 1.61 -32.65 31.99
CA GLN A 13 1.04 -33.73 31.18
C GLN A 13 1.25 -33.42 29.67
N ARG A 14 2.11 -34.29 29.08
CA ARG A 14 2.25 -34.48 27.63
C ARG A 14 1.17 -35.45 27.14
N ASP A 15 1.05 -35.42 25.84
CA ASP A 15 0.46 -36.39 24.90
C ASP A 15 -0.93 -36.08 24.41
N GLN A 16 -1.06 -35.81 23.12
CA GLN A 16 -1.24 -36.72 21.97
C GLN A 16 -1.35 -35.95 20.65
N PRO A 17 -1.01 -36.54 19.51
CA PRO A 17 -0.96 -35.84 18.22
C PRO A 17 -2.33 -35.84 17.52
N PHE A 18 -2.72 -34.68 17.01
CA PHE A 18 -3.92 -34.55 16.18
C PHE A 18 -3.71 -35.06 14.76
N GLY A 19 -4.45 -36.12 14.45
CA GLY A 19 -4.50 -36.77 13.15
C GLY A 19 -5.06 -35.89 12.05
N ARG A 20 -4.57 -36.11 10.85
CA ARG A 20 -5.11 -35.63 9.60
C ARG A 20 -6.56 -36.10 9.44
N ASN A 21 -7.48 -35.16 9.31
CA ASN A 21 -8.84 -35.45 8.86
C ASN A 21 -9.03 -34.83 7.48
N GLN A 22 -8.98 -35.70 6.47
CA GLN A 22 -9.47 -35.40 5.12
C GLN A 22 -11.00 -35.45 5.18
N GLY A 23 -11.65 -34.31 5.33
CA GLY A 23 -13.10 -34.21 5.25
C GLY A 23 -13.56 -34.16 3.80
N ASN A 24 -14.09 -35.29 3.33
CA ASN A 24 -14.93 -35.38 2.14
C ASN A 24 -16.19 -34.53 2.40
N VAL A 25 -16.40 -33.48 1.63
CA VAL A 25 -17.65 -32.71 1.63
C VAL A 25 -18.63 -33.46 0.72
N SER A 26 -19.48 -34.26 1.32
CA SER A 26 -20.66 -34.83 0.66
C SER A 26 -21.75 -33.76 0.58
N ALA A 27 -22.23 -33.51 -0.63
CA ALA A 27 -23.38 -32.62 -0.87
C ALA A 27 -24.64 -33.20 -0.22
N GLU A 28 -25.12 -32.56 0.84
CA GLU A 28 -26.44 -32.85 1.41
C GLU A 28 -27.53 -32.35 0.46
N ARG A 29 -28.36 -33.29 0.01
CA ARG A 29 -29.59 -33.00 -0.73
C ARG A 29 -30.64 -32.52 0.26
N VAL A 30 -31.01 -31.26 0.20
CA VAL A 30 -32.19 -30.75 0.87
C VAL A 30 -33.42 -31.19 0.05
N VAL A 31 -34.17 -32.16 0.58
CA VAL A 31 -35.45 -32.55 0.02
C VAL A 31 -36.52 -31.70 0.74
N VAL A 32 -37.09 -30.74 0.02
CA VAL A 32 -38.25 -29.98 0.50
C VAL A 32 -39.51 -30.72 0.12
N SER A 33 -40.18 -31.33 1.10
CA SER A 33 -41.49 -31.97 0.92
C SER A 33 -42.59 -30.94 1.15
N PHE A 34 -43.35 -30.62 0.12
CA PHE A 34 -44.57 -29.85 0.24
C PHE A 34 -45.75 -30.81 0.45
N LYS A 35 -46.40 -30.75 1.60
CA LYS A 35 -47.72 -31.37 1.82
C LYS A 35 -48.79 -30.43 1.27
N ILE A 36 -49.44 -30.85 0.20
CA ILE A 36 -50.65 -30.18 -0.31
C ILE A 36 -51.84 -30.86 0.33
N GLU A 37 -52.53 -30.16 1.22
CA GLU A 37 -53.85 -30.60 1.75
C GLU A 37 -54.93 -30.26 0.71
N LEU A 38 -55.58 -31.33 0.16
CA LEU A 38 -56.72 -31.19 -0.73
C LEU A 38 -58.01 -31.10 0.08
N PRO A 39 -58.95 -30.24 -0.30
CA PRO A 39 -60.26 -30.13 0.39
C PRO A 39 -61.11 -31.41 0.19
N LYS A 40 -61.73 -31.85 1.28
CA LYS A 40 -62.62 -32.99 1.32
C LYS A 40 -63.91 -32.69 0.55
N GLY A 41 -64.16 -33.49 -0.50
CA GLY A 41 -65.50 -33.56 -1.12
C GLY A 41 -65.50 -33.62 -2.64
N LEU A 42 -65.00 -34.72 -3.24
CA LEU A 42 -65.40 -35.14 -4.59
C LEU A 42 -65.31 -36.68 -4.71
N ALA A 43 -66.35 -37.27 -5.25
CA ALA A 43 -66.54 -38.70 -5.43
C ALA A 43 -65.56 -39.33 -6.45
N PRO A 44 -65.44 -40.68 -6.49
CA PRO A 44 -64.38 -41.37 -7.20
C PRO A 44 -64.66 -41.50 -8.69
N MET A 45 -63.80 -40.92 -9.49
CA MET A 45 -63.73 -41.26 -10.92
C MET A 45 -62.27 -41.60 -11.31
N SER A 46 -62.16 -42.86 -11.70
CA SER A 46 -61.21 -43.45 -12.67
C SER A 46 -59.76 -42.99 -12.63
N GLN A 47 -58.91 -43.98 -12.37
CA GLN A 47 -57.46 -43.97 -12.53
C GLN A 47 -57.02 -43.42 -13.88
N LEU A 48 -56.51 -42.21 -13.90
CA LEU A 48 -55.72 -41.71 -15.02
C LEU A 48 -54.26 -41.65 -14.55
N LEU A 49 -53.49 -42.67 -14.95
CA LEU A 49 -52.04 -42.73 -14.78
C LEU A 49 -51.41 -41.61 -15.66
N LEU A 50 -51.13 -40.49 -15.08
CA LEU A 50 -50.31 -39.44 -15.71
C LEU A 50 -48.84 -39.81 -15.51
N ALA A 51 -48.24 -40.45 -16.53
CA ALA A 51 -46.79 -40.67 -16.59
C ALA A 51 -46.13 -39.30 -16.77
N LEU A 52 -45.64 -38.72 -15.68
CA LEU A 52 -44.79 -37.54 -15.74
C LEU A 52 -43.42 -38.00 -16.25
N SER A 53 -43.14 -37.81 -17.53
CA SER A 53 -41.78 -37.97 -18.09
C SER A 53 -40.89 -36.88 -17.50
N ILE A 54 -40.04 -37.25 -16.52
CA ILE A 54 -38.97 -36.36 -16.05
C ILE A 54 -37.93 -36.26 -17.17
N VAL A 55 -38.04 -35.22 -17.97
CA VAL A 55 -36.94 -34.82 -18.87
C VAL A 55 -35.82 -34.27 -17.98
N SER A 56 -34.80 -35.09 -17.74
CA SER A 56 -33.55 -34.60 -17.13
C SER A 56 -32.85 -33.70 -18.16
N PHE A 57 -33.02 -32.40 -17.98
CA PHE A 57 -32.12 -31.45 -18.63
C PHE A 57 -30.74 -31.60 -17.96
N THR A 58 -29.83 -32.30 -18.60
CA THR A 58 -28.42 -32.19 -18.31
C THR A 58 -27.98 -30.85 -18.86
N ASP A 59 -27.73 -29.91 -17.97
CA ASP A 59 -27.09 -28.65 -18.37
C ASP A 59 -25.82 -28.97 -19.17
N PRO A 60 -25.61 -28.30 -20.30
CA PRO A 60 -24.34 -28.44 -21.02
C PRO A 60 -23.18 -28.12 -20.06
N PRO A 61 -22.02 -28.81 -20.18
CA PRO A 61 -20.89 -28.56 -19.32
C PRO A 61 -20.58 -27.05 -19.34
N THR A 62 -20.81 -26.38 -18.24
CA THR A 62 -20.45 -24.99 -18.08
C THR A 62 -18.96 -24.86 -18.33
N ALA A 63 -18.59 -24.04 -19.31
CA ALA A 63 -17.19 -23.74 -19.58
C ALA A 63 -16.51 -23.37 -18.24
N PRO A 64 -15.30 -23.85 -17.97
CA PRO A 64 -14.62 -23.51 -16.71
C PRO A 64 -14.59 -22.00 -16.54
N ALA A 65 -15.02 -21.53 -15.36
CA ALA A 65 -15.00 -20.11 -15.08
C ALA A 65 -13.62 -19.54 -15.42
N PRO A 66 -13.55 -18.42 -16.12
CA PRO A 66 -12.27 -17.81 -16.48
C PRO A 66 -11.45 -17.67 -15.20
N ARG A 67 -10.20 -18.15 -15.22
CA ARG A 67 -9.30 -17.99 -14.07
C ARG A 67 -9.24 -16.50 -13.72
N PRO A 68 -9.35 -16.14 -12.43
CA PRO A 68 -9.25 -14.74 -12.07
C PRO A 68 -7.96 -14.18 -12.66
N VAL A 69 -8.09 -13.15 -13.47
CA VAL A 69 -6.94 -12.45 -14.06
C VAL A 69 -6.15 -11.91 -12.88
N LYS A 70 -4.86 -12.27 -12.78
CA LYS A 70 -4.00 -11.68 -11.76
C LYS A 70 -4.08 -10.16 -11.89
N GLN A 71 -4.47 -9.49 -10.82
CA GLN A 71 -4.58 -8.04 -10.82
C GLN A 71 -3.23 -7.35 -10.60
N PHE A 72 -2.21 -8.08 -10.15
CA PHE A 72 -0.84 -7.61 -9.95
C PHE A 72 0.13 -8.79 -9.84
N ARG A 73 1.43 -8.51 -9.92
CA ARG A 73 2.51 -9.45 -9.60
C ARG A 73 3.49 -8.76 -8.67
N ILE A 74 4.11 -9.52 -7.79
CA ILE A 74 5.21 -9.06 -6.94
C ILE A 74 6.44 -9.88 -7.32
N VAL A 75 7.53 -9.22 -7.67
CA VAL A 75 8.77 -9.88 -8.09
C VAL A 75 9.92 -9.44 -7.19
N GLU A 76 10.60 -10.40 -6.57
CA GLU A 76 11.87 -10.15 -5.90
C GLU A 76 12.97 -9.98 -6.96
N THR A 77 13.60 -8.82 -7.03
CA THR A 77 14.49 -8.46 -8.16
C THR A 77 15.79 -9.26 -8.17
N ARG A 78 16.29 -9.66 -7.00
CA ARG A 78 17.53 -10.42 -6.87
C ARG A 78 17.44 -11.85 -7.43
N THR A 79 16.27 -12.49 -7.27
CA THR A 79 16.07 -13.89 -7.67
C THR A 79 15.15 -14.04 -8.88
N GLY A 80 14.39 -13.01 -9.22
CA GLY A 80 13.32 -13.06 -10.21
C GLY A 80 12.08 -13.83 -9.73
N MET A 81 12.03 -14.26 -8.46
CA MET A 81 10.91 -15.02 -7.91
C MET A 81 9.67 -14.17 -7.75
N GLU A 82 8.53 -14.73 -8.13
CA GLU A 82 7.24 -14.13 -7.85
C GLU A 82 6.76 -14.50 -6.44
N LEU A 83 6.37 -13.49 -5.67
CA LEU A 83 5.93 -13.63 -4.28
C LEU A 83 4.42 -13.40 -4.14
N SER A 84 3.83 -14.04 -3.13
CA SER A 84 2.51 -13.63 -2.63
C SER A 84 2.63 -12.41 -1.72
N LEU A 85 1.53 -11.65 -1.57
CA LEU A 85 1.52 -10.48 -0.69
C LEU A 85 1.83 -10.81 0.78
N PRO A 86 1.30 -11.90 1.37
CA PRO A 86 1.69 -12.32 2.72
C PRO A 86 3.17 -12.67 2.82
N ARG A 87 3.75 -13.32 1.81
CA ARG A 87 5.18 -13.66 1.80
C ARG A 87 6.05 -12.40 1.75
N LEU A 88 5.69 -11.42 0.91
CA LEU A 88 6.38 -10.13 0.90
C LEU A 88 6.32 -9.46 2.26
N ALA A 89 5.14 -9.47 2.92
CA ALA A 89 5.01 -8.88 4.26
C ALA A 89 5.90 -9.59 5.30
N ASP A 90 6.07 -10.93 5.21
CA ASP A 90 6.98 -11.68 6.08
C ASP A 90 8.44 -11.25 5.86
N ASP A 91 8.87 -11.14 4.61
CA ASP A 91 10.23 -10.74 4.25
C ASP A 91 10.54 -9.30 4.68
N LEU A 92 9.54 -8.42 4.64
CA LEU A 92 9.68 -7.01 4.99
C LEU A 92 9.58 -6.72 6.49
N ALA A 93 8.94 -7.58 7.27
CA ALA A 93 8.72 -7.36 8.70
C ALA A 93 10.01 -7.21 9.53
N SER A 94 11.14 -7.72 9.04
CA SER A 94 12.46 -7.58 9.65
C SER A 94 13.19 -6.27 9.32
N ARG A 95 12.62 -5.44 8.42
CA ARG A 95 13.24 -4.18 8.00
C ARG A 95 12.96 -3.07 9.02
N ASP A 96 13.80 -2.03 8.94
CA ASP A 96 13.58 -0.80 9.70
C ASP A 96 12.81 0.21 8.86
N ILE A 97 13.05 0.25 7.55
CA ILE A 97 12.44 1.21 6.62
C ILE A 97 12.03 0.49 5.33
N ILE A 98 10.80 0.75 4.90
CA ILE A 98 10.28 0.29 3.62
C ILE A 98 9.82 1.51 2.81
N TYR A 99 10.27 1.62 1.58
CA TYR A 99 9.77 2.61 0.64
C TYR A 99 8.70 1.97 -0.25
N PHE A 100 7.52 2.57 -0.28
CA PHE A 100 6.46 2.29 -1.25
C PHE A 100 6.57 3.31 -2.37
N GLY A 101 7.39 3.00 -3.39
CA GLY A 101 7.54 3.82 -4.60
C GLY A 101 6.34 3.62 -5.51
N GLU A 102 5.51 4.66 -5.65
CA GLU A 102 4.23 4.57 -6.35
C GLU A 102 4.20 5.36 -7.65
N LEU A 103 3.29 4.95 -8.54
CA LEU A 103 2.76 5.76 -9.63
C LEU A 103 1.48 6.43 -9.13
N HIS A 104 1.49 7.75 -8.97
CA HIS A 104 0.47 8.54 -8.27
C HIS A 104 -0.99 8.33 -8.72
N ASP A 105 -1.20 7.86 -9.94
CA ASP A 105 -2.54 7.64 -10.50
C ASP A 105 -2.93 6.15 -10.64
N ASN A 106 -2.10 5.23 -10.12
CA ASN A 106 -2.35 3.80 -10.25
C ASN A 106 -3.17 3.23 -9.08
N VAL A 107 -4.49 3.19 -9.26
CA VAL A 107 -5.45 2.69 -8.25
C VAL A 107 -5.17 1.25 -7.81
N ALA A 108 -4.78 0.39 -8.77
CA ALA A 108 -4.51 -1.02 -8.45
C ALA A 108 -3.31 -1.15 -7.51
N GLY A 109 -2.24 -0.40 -7.78
CA GLY A 109 -1.05 -0.36 -6.93
C GLY A 109 -1.34 0.20 -5.54
N HIS A 110 -2.11 1.28 -5.42
CA HIS A 110 -2.48 1.85 -4.13
C HIS A 110 -3.28 0.87 -3.25
N ARG A 111 -4.18 0.07 -3.85
CA ARG A 111 -4.90 -0.99 -3.12
C ARG A 111 -3.93 -2.04 -2.57
N VAL A 112 -2.98 -2.49 -3.39
CA VAL A 112 -1.97 -3.46 -2.94
C VAL A 112 -1.10 -2.88 -1.82
N TYR A 113 -0.73 -1.61 -1.90
CA TYR A 113 0.02 -0.95 -0.82
C TYR A 113 -0.79 -0.82 0.48
N ALA A 114 -2.09 -0.53 0.39
CA ALA A 114 -2.97 -0.53 1.57
C ALA A 114 -3.08 -1.92 2.21
N ASP A 115 -3.27 -2.96 1.40
CA ASP A 115 -3.32 -4.35 1.87
C ASP A 115 -1.98 -4.79 2.48
N LEU A 116 -0.86 -4.41 1.86
CA LEU A 116 0.47 -4.70 2.39
C LEU A 116 0.74 -3.98 3.72
N ALA A 117 0.33 -2.72 3.83
CA ALA A 117 0.46 -1.95 5.07
C ALA A 117 -0.36 -2.59 6.22
N ALA A 118 -1.56 -3.10 5.93
CA ALA A 118 -2.37 -3.83 6.90
C ALA A 118 -1.68 -5.13 7.37
N LEU A 119 -1.14 -5.91 6.44
CA LEU A 119 -0.38 -7.12 6.76
C LEU A 119 0.90 -6.82 7.56
N LEU A 120 1.58 -5.70 7.27
CA LEU A 120 2.75 -5.26 8.03
C LEU A 120 2.36 -4.79 9.42
N ALA A 121 1.24 -4.09 9.59
CA ALA A 121 0.72 -3.66 10.90
C ALA A 121 0.35 -4.86 11.79
N ASP A 122 -0.13 -5.97 11.21
CA ASP A 122 -0.40 -7.20 11.94
C ASP A 122 0.91 -7.86 12.45
N ARG A 123 2.03 -7.72 11.75
CA ARG A 123 3.35 -8.26 12.11
C ARG A 123 4.17 -7.33 13.00
N ARG A 124 3.98 -6.04 12.81
CA ARG A 124 4.72 -4.96 13.46
C ARG A 124 3.71 -3.91 13.98
N PRO A 125 3.16 -4.12 15.20
CA PRO A 125 2.22 -3.18 15.81
C PRO A 125 2.82 -1.79 16.07
N ASP A 126 4.14 -1.67 16.01
CA ASP A 126 4.91 -0.45 16.10
C ASP A 126 5.13 0.25 14.74
N LEU A 127 4.41 -0.19 13.69
CA LEU A 127 4.44 0.41 12.36
C LEU A 127 4.17 1.92 12.42
N VAL A 128 4.92 2.66 11.63
CA VAL A 128 4.74 4.10 11.39
C VAL A 128 4.61 4.33 9.89
N ILE A 129 3.65 5.13 9.49
CA ILE A 129 3.45 5.47 8.08
C ILE A 129 3.96 6.88 7.83
N SER A 130 4.93 7.05 6.94
CA SER A 130 5.39 8.36 6.46
C SER A 130 4.84 8.62 5.06
N MET A 131 4.28 9.79 4.81
CA MET A 131 3.58 10.08 3.56
C MET A 131 4.07 11.36 2.91
N GLU A 132 4.44 11.25 1.62
CA GLU A 132 4.70 12.41 0.77
C GLU A 132 3.46 13.27 0.56
N MET A 133 2.28 12.65 0.55
CA MET A 133 1.00 13.24 0.22
C MET A 133 0.54 14.30 1.22
N PHE A 134 1.18 14.38 2.38
CA PHE A 134 0.94 15.40 3.39
C PHE A 134 2.17 16.26 3.64
N GLU A 135 1.95 17.57 3.66
CA GLU A 135 2.98 18.57 3.90
C GLU A 135 3.27 18.68 5.40
N ARG A 136 4.54 18.88 5.80
CA ARG A 136 4.97 18.85 7.22
C ARG A 136 4.30 19.91 8.11
N ASP A 137 3.83 21.00 7.55
CA ASP A 137 3.12 22.07 8.29
C ASP A 137 1.70 21.66 8.71
N VAL A 138 1.15 20.58 8.18
CA VAL A 138 -0.16 20.03 8.60
C VAL A 138 -0.04 18.83 9.55
N GLN A 139 1.13 18.52 10.05
CA GLN A 139 1.34 17.41 10.98
C GLN A 139 0.36 17.42 12.18
N GLY A 140 0.09 18.59 12.74
CA GLY A 140 -0.86 18.73 13.84
C GLY A 140 -2.27 18.28 13.47
N VAL A 141 -2.74 18.66 12.27
CA VAL A 141 -4.06 18.29 11.75
C VAL A 141 -4.15 16.77 11.53
N VAL A 142 -3.10 16.17 10.95
CA VAL A 142 -3.02 14.70 10.76
C VAL A 142 -3.09 14.00 12.11
N THR A 143 -2.30 14.44 13.09
CA THR A 143 -2.29 13.86 14.42
C THR A 143 -3.64 13.99 15.13
N ASP A 144 -4.32 15.13 15.03
CA ASP A 144 -5.62 15.36 15.66
C ASP A 144 -6.70 14.46 15.06
N TYR A 145 -6.67 14.22 13.74
CA TYR A 145 -7.58 13.29 13.09
C TYR A 145 -7.35 11.84 13.54
N LEU A 146 -6.11 11.39 13.54
CA LEU A 146 -5.76 10.04 13.98
C LEU A 146 -6.14 9.79 15.46
N ARG A 147 -6.11 10.80 16.28
CA ARG A 147 -6.50 10.74 17.71
C ARG A 147 -8.00 10.96 17.95
N GLY A 148 -8.80 11.14 16.88
CA GLY A 148 -10.24 11.38 16.97
C GLY A 148 -10.62 12.73 17.58
N ARG A 149 -9.72 13.72 17.58
CA ARG A 149 -9.97 15.08 18.10
C ARG A 149 -10.72 15.95 17.11
N ILE A 150 -10.63 15.63 15.83
CA ILE A 150 -11.36 16.28 14.74
C ILE A 150 -12.01 15.22 13.86
N ASP A 151 -13.08 15.60 13.18
CA ASP A 151 -13.76 14.75 12.18
C ASP A 151 -13.05 14.78 10.82
N GLU A 152 -13.47 13.90 9.89
CA GLU A 152 -12.88 13.80 8.57
C GLU A 152 -13.10 15.08 7.74
N ALA A 153 -14.23 15.76 7.89
CA ALA A 153 -14.52 16.99 7.16
C ALA A 153 -13.52 18.09 7.54
N THR A 154 -13.25 18.23 8.83
CA THR A 154 -12.25 19.17 9.38
C THR A 154 -10.83 18.78 8.91
N PHE A 155 -10.50 17.49 8.98
CA PHE A 155 -9.23 16.99 8.49
C PHE A 155 -9.02 17.31 7.01
N LEU A 156 -9.98 17.00 6.14
CA LEU A 156 -9.89 17.26 4.69
C LEU A 156 -9.73 18.76 4.40
N LYS A 157 -10.42 19.60 5.17
CA LYS A 157 -10.36 21.07 5.00
C LYS A 157 -8.97 21.65 5.30
N TYR A 158 -8.31 21.13 6.34
CA TYR A 158 -7.08 21.73 6.85
C TYR A 158 -5.80 20.98 6.52
N SER A 159 -5.87 19.67 6.19
CA SER A 159 -4.69 18.88 5.81
C SER A 159 -4.28 19.04 4.35
N ARG A 160 -5.12 19.69 3.53
CA ARG A 160 -4.85 19.92 2.10
C ARG A 160 -4.43 18.65 1.34
N PRO A 161 -5.17 17.53 1.46
CA PRO A 161 -4.77 16.28 0.83
C PRO A 161 -4.79 16.40 -0.69
N TRP A 162 -4.11 15.50 -1.36
CA TRP A 162 -4.13 15.43 -2.81
C TRP A 162 -5.54 15.08 -3.32
N LYS A 163 -5.85 15.45 -4.57
CA LYS A 163 -7.21 15.30 -5.18
C LYS A 163 -7.70 13.85 -5.19
N ASN A 164 -6.79 12.90 -5.30
CA ASN A 164 -7.05 11.45 -5.31
C ASN A 164 -7.06 10.82 -3.90
N TYR A 165 -6.98 11.61 -2.83
CA TYR A 165 -6.93 11.14 -1.44
C TYR A 165 -8.03 10.11 -1.13
N ALA A 166 -9.29 10.43 -1.42
CA ALA A 166 -10.42 9.59 -1.04
C ALA A 166 -10.33 8.17 -1.63
N ARG A 167 -9.78 8.05 -2.85
CA ARG A 167 -9.64 6.79 -3.56
C ARG A 167 -8.37 6.04 -3.19
N ASP A 168 -7.24 6.74 -3.07
CA ASP A 168 -5.91 6.16 -3.08
C ASP A 168 -5.24 6.15 -1.70
N TYR A 169 -5.37 7.21 -0.91
CA TYR A 169 -4.60 7.37 0.34
C TYR A 169 -5.45 7.27 1.61
N ARG A 170 -6.76 7.47 1.51
CA ARG A 170 -7.68 7.31 2.63
C ARG A 170 -7.57 5.96 3.32
N PRO A 171 -7.45 4.82 2.58
CA PRO A 171 -7.29 3.51 3.21
C PRO A 171 -6.08 3.42 4.18
N LEU A 172 -4.96 4.05 3.85
CA LEU A 172 -3.78 4.07 4.73
C LEU A 172 -4.00 4.93 5.97
N ILE A 173 -4.67 6.06 5.84
CA ILE A 173 -4.99 6.96 6.96
C ILE A 173 -6.01 6.31 7.91
N GLU A 174 -7.05 5.65 7.35
CA GLU A 174 -8.01 4.92 8.17
C GLU A 174 -7.37 3.72 8.87
N LEU A 175 -6.50 2.97 8.18
CA LEU A 175 -5.71 1.92 8.82
C LEU A 175 -4.90 2.46 10.00
N ALA A 176 -4.22 3.60 9.80
CA ALA A 176 -3.44 4.23 10.86
C ALA A 176 -4.32 4.65 12.05
N ARG A 177 -5.49 5.22 11.78
CA ARG A 177 -6.47 5.62 12.80
C ARG A 177 -6.99 4.42 13.59
N ASP A 178 -7.44 3.38 12.90
CA ASP A 178 -8.02 2.17 13.50
C ASP A 178 -7.01 1.40 14.34
N ARG A 179 -5.76 1.31 13.87
CA ARG A 179 -4.65 0.62 14.53
C ARG A 179 -3.86 1.52 15.48
N LYS A 180 -4.23 2.80 15.61
CA LYS A 180 -3.54 3.81 16.45
C LYS A 180 -2.06 3.98 16.10
N LEU A 181 -1.74 3.86 14.81
CA LEU A 181 -0.41 4.08 14.29
C LEU A 181 -0.11 5.57 14.17
N ASP A 182 1.16 5.94 14.25
CA ASP A 182 1.59 7.29 13.96
C ASP A 182 1.75 7.50 12.45
N VAL A 183 1.42 8.70 11.97
CA VAL A 183 1.64 9.12 10.58
C VAL A 183 2.54 10.36 10.57
N ILE A 184 3.57 10.32 9.75
CA ILE A 184 4.49 11.44 9.48
C ILE A 184 4.04 12.15 8.22
N ALA A 185 3.65 13.42 8.32
CA ALA A 185 3.44 14.31 7.19
C ALA A 185 4.82 14.76 6.67
N GLY A 186 5.32 14.10 5.61
CA GLY A 186 6.76 14.20 5.28
C GLY A 186 7.13 15.34 4.35
N ASN A 187 6.21 15.76 3.47
CA ASN A 187 6.59 16.62 2.36
C ASN A 187 6.86 18.08 2.75
N LEU A 188 7.66 18.73 1.94
CA LEU A 188 7.86 20.19 2.04
C LEU A 188 6.58 20.93 1.58
N PRO A 189 6.09 21.94 2.31
CA PRO A 189 4.93 22.72 1.88
C PRO A 189 5.11 23.30 0.48
N ARG A 190 4.11 23.13 -0.40
CA ARG A 190 4.16 23.58 -1.79
C ARG A 190 4.58 25.04 -1.97
N PRO A 191 4.09 26.00 -1.18
CA PRO A 191 4.56 27.37 -1.30
C PRO A 191 6.05 27.54 -0.99
N VAL A 192 6.58 26.73 -0.06
CA VAL A 192 8.00 26.73 0.30
C VAL A 192 8.82 26.13 -0.82
N ALA A 193 8.41 24.97 -1.36
CA ALA A 193 9.05 24.35 -2.52
C ALA A 193 9.05 25.28 -3.74
N GLY A 194 7.94 25.97 -4.00
CA GLY A 194 7.81 26.97 -5.06
C GLY A 194 8.81 28.12 -4.91
N LYS A 195 9.04 28.61 -3.68
CA LYS A 195 10.05 29.64 -3.41
C LYS A 195 11.48 29.11 -3.58
N VAL A 196 11.76 27.87 -3.19
CA VAL A 196 13.08 27.22 -3.47
C VAL A 196 13.33 27.12 -4.97
N ALA A 197 12.28 26.83 -5.74
CA ALA A 197 12.35 26.80 -7.23
C ALA A 197 12.42 28.19 -7.87
N SER A 198 12.12 29.27 -7.15
CA SER A 198 12.22 30.64 -7.66
C SER A 198 13.64 31.20 -7.54
N LYS A 199 13.86 32.41 -8.07
CA LYS A 199 15.12 33.13 -7.91
C LYS A 199 15.29 33.70 -6.50
N GLU A 200 14.20 33.92 -5.77
CA GLU A 200 14.21 34.54 -4.44
C GLU A 200 14.67 33.60 -3.31
N GLY A 201 14.50 32.29 -3.53
CA GLY A 201 14.77 31.30 -2.48
C GLY A 201 13.70 31.32 -1.37
N SER A 202 13.97 30.65 -0.27
CA SER A 202 13.07 30.56 0.89
C SER A 202 13.85 30.56 2.21
N THR A 203 13.25 31.21 3.22
CA THR A 203 13.74 31.20 4.61
C THR A 203 12.71 30.57 5.57
N SER A 204 11.78 29.78 5.02
CA SER A 204 10.72 29.14 5.81
C SER A 204 11.27 28.22 6.89
N PRO A 205 10.65 28.18 8.09
CA PRO A 205 10.99 27.23 9.16
C PRO A 205 10.69 25.78 8.78
N PHE A 206 9.94 25.56 7.70
CA PHE A 206 9.64 24.23 7.18
C PHE A 206 10.69 23.71 6.19
N LEU A 207 11.74 24.50 5.88
CA LEU A 207 12.88 23.97 5.13
C LEU A 207 13.60 22.89 5.96
N PRO A 208 14.16 21.85 5.29
CA PRO A 208 15.05 20.93 5.97
C PRO A 208 16.29 21.68 6.49
N ARG A 209 16.80 21.29 7.66
CA ARG A 209 18.02 21.88 8.25
C ARG A 209 19.23 21.83 7.32
N LYS A 210 19.29 20.80 6.50
CA LYS A 210 20.31 20.64 5.46
C LYS A 210 19.63 20.17 4.19
N SER A 211 19.87 20.89 3.09
CA SER A 211 19.45 20.49 1.76
C SER A 211 20.63 20.52 0.80
N THR A 212 20.77 19.47 0.00
CA THR A 212 21.81 19.34 -0.99
C THR A 212 21.20 18.94 -2.35
N ALA A 213 21.76 19.47 -3.42
CA ALA A 213 21.35 19.16 -4.78
C ALA A 213 22.57 18.74 -5.62
N PRO A 214 23.10 17.53 -5.39
CA PRO A 214 24.29 17.06 -6.09
C PRO A 214 23.98 16.80 -7.55
N LEU A 215 24.95 17.08 -8.43
CA LEU A 215 24.88 16.79 -9.86
C LEU A 215 25.40 15.36 -10.11
N ASP A 216 24.63 14.38 -9.67
CA ASP A 216 24.93 12.96 -9.74
C ASP A 216 23.87 12.23 -10.59
N ARG A 217 23.82 10.90 -10.49
CA ARG A 217 22.83 10.09 -11.21
C ARG A 217 21.39 10.56 -10.95
N TYR A 218 21.06 11.10 -9.77
CA TYR A 218 19.73 11.62 -9.49
C TYR A 218 19.41 12.85 -10.33
N TRP A 219 20.40 13.73 -10.54
CA TRP A 219 20.30 14.84 -11.49
C TRP A 219 20.06 14.35 -12.91
N ASP A 220 20.80 13.33 -13.37
CA ASP A 220 20.65 12.79 -14.72
C ASP A 220 19.25 12.23 -14.96
N LEU A 221 18.72 11.45 -14.00
CA LEU A 221 17.35 10.92 -14.05
C LEU A 221 16.31 12.05 -14.02
N PHE A 222 16.52 13.08 -13.18
CA PHE A 222 15.63 14.23 -13.10
C PHE A 222 15.57 14.97 -14.44
N THR A 223 16.70 15.28 -15.01
CA THR A 223 16.77 16.00 -16.29
C THR A 223 16.13 15.19 -17.42
N GLU A 224 16.33 13.88 -17.43
CA GLU A 224 15.71 12.98 -18.41
C GLU A 224 14.17 12.99 -18.28
N SER A 225 13.67 12.87 -17.05
CA SER A 225 12.22 12.86 -16.79
C SER A 225 11.53 14.18 -17.12
N MET A 226 12.28 15.27 -17.07
CA MET A 226 11.79 16.63 -17.31
C MET A 226 11.99 17.13 -18.75
N LYS A 227 12.58 16.31 -19.63
CA LYS A 227 12.76 16.67 -21.06
C LYS A 227 11.42 17.04 -21.69
N GLY A 228 11.41 18.19 -22.36
CA GLY A 228 10.22 18.72 -23.02
C GLY A 228 9.19 19.42 -22.11
N HIS A 229 9.39 19.42 -20.80
CA HIS A 229 8.50 20.11 -19.86
C HIS A 229 9.04 21.45 -19.36
N ILE A 230 10.35 21.60 -19.35
CA ILE A 230 11.03 22.81 -18.85
C ILE A 230 12.11 23.23 -19.85
N GLY A 231 12.21 24.54 -20.11
CA GLY A 231 13.33 25.10 -20.90
C GLY A 231 14.67 24.90 -20.18
N ALA A 232 15.73 24.79 -20.98
CA ALA A 232 17.06 24.42 -20.51
C ALA A 232 17.66 25.39 -19.46
N ASP A 233 18.55 24.88 -18.66
CA ASP A 233 19.58 25.41 -17.79
C ASP A 233 19.16 25.90 -16.40
N GLU A 234 18.95 27.18 -16.14
CA GLU A 234 18.67 27.69 -14.78
C GLU A 234 17.30 27.24 -14.22
N GLY A 235 16.30 27.10 -15.07
CA GLY A 235 14.97 26.62 -14.69
C GLY A 235 15.04 25.19 -14.17
N MET A 236 15.73 24.33 -14.88
CA MET A 236 15.95 22.93 -14.54
C MET A 236 16.68 22.80 -13.19
N ALA A 237 17.78 23.54 -13.01
CA ALA A 237 18.55 23.52 -11.75
C ALA A 237 17.73 24.01 -10.55
N ARG A 238 16.85 25.02 -10.74
CA ARG A 238 15.95 25.49 -9.66
C ARG A 238 14.90 24.45 -9.30
N MET A 239 14.27 23.83 -10.29
CA MET A 239 13.29 22.76 -10.05
C MET A 239 13.94 21.56 -9.35
N TYR A 240 15.13 21.19 -9.77
CA TYR A 240 15.89 20.12 -9.11
C TYR A 240 16.23 20.45 -7.66
N ARG A 241 16.64 21.69 -7.36
CA ARG A 241 16.84 22.10 -5.96
C ARG A 241 15.57 21.95 -5.12
N ALA A 242 14.40 22.29 -5.67
CA ALA A 242 13.13 22.11 -4.98
C ALA A 242 12.79 20.63 -4.79
N GLN A 243 13.06 19.79 -5.78
CA GLN A 243 12.91 18.34 -5.66
C GLN A 243 13.80 17.77 -4.56
N CYS A 244 15.09 18.14 -4.57
CA CYS A 244 16.03 17.72 -3.52
C CYS A 244 15.62 18.23 -2.12
N ALA A 245 15.07 19.44 -2.01
CA ALA A 245 14.60 19.96 -0.74
C ALA A 245 13.37 19.18 -0.19
N LYS A 246 12.49 18.67 -1.06
CA LYS A 246 11.42 17.76 -0.66
C LYS A 246 11.98 16.45 -0.14
N ASP A 247 12.93 15.85 -0.86
CA ASP A 247 13.59 14.61 -0.43
C ASP A 247 14.27 14.77 0.94
N ASP A 248 14.99 15.87 1.13
CA ASP A 248 15.65 16.16 2.40
C ASP A 248 14.63 16.40 3.52
N ALA A 249 13.49 17.04 3.23
CA ALA A 249 12.43 17.25 4.20
C ALA A 249 11.79 15.92 4.63
N MET A 250 11.48 15.03 3.68
CA MET A 250 10.91 13.71 3.98
C MET A 250 11.88 12.84 4.78
N ALA A 251 13.13 12.79 4.36
CA ALA A 251 14.18 12.06 5.06
C ALA A 251 14.42 12.59 6.47
N GLU A 252 14.45 13.92 6.63
CA GLU A 252 14.61 14.56 7.93
C GLU A 252 13.44 14.25 8.86
N GLY A 253 12.19 14.32 8.38
CA GLY A 253 11.01 14.01 9.17
C GLY A 253 11.01 12.59 9.71
N ILE A 254 11.44 11.63 8.92
CA ILE A 254 11.59 10.22 9.35
C ILE A 254 12.73 10.10 10.37
N ALA A 255 13.90 10.69 10.09
CA ALA A 255 15.05 10.63 10.99
C ALA A 255 14.74 11.27 12.35
N ASP A 256 14.05 12.41 12.37
CA ASP A 256 13.64 13.10 13.59
C ASP A 256 12.64 12.27 14.41
N TYR A 257 11.68 11.62 13.73
CA TYR A 257 10.77 10.70 14.41
C TYR A 257 11.50 9.56 15.10
N LEU A 258 12.46 8.94 14.41
CA LEU A 258 13.28 7.86 14.98
C LEU A 258 14.14 8.35 16.14
N ALA A 259 14.71 9.55 16.04
CA ALA A 259 15.56 10.13 17.08
C ALA A 259 14.81 10.46 18.37
N VAL A 260 13.55 10.88 18.30
CA VAL A 260 12.72 11.16 19.49
C VAL A 260 12.08 9.92 20.10
N HIS A 261 12.17 8.77 19.44
CA HIS A 261 11.67 7.48 19.92
C HIS A 261 12.77 6.40 19.98
N PRO A 262 13.91 6.65 20.67
CA PRO A 262 15.10 5.78 20.58
C PRO A 262 14.87 4.36 21.13
N HIS A 263 13.90 4.18 22.03
CA HIS A 263 13.58 2.87 22.61
C HIS A 263 12.55 2.09 21.80
N ARG A 264 11.82 2.76 20.91
CA ARG A 264 10.99 2.11 19.89
C ARG A 264 11.89 1.79 18.70
N LYS A 265 11.78 0.62 18.16
CA LYS A 265 12.42 0.29 16.88
C LYS A 265 11.32 0.10 15.82
N PRO A 266 10.58 1.17 15.51
CA PRO A 266 9.43 1.05 14.63
C PRO A 266 9.86 0.62 13.24
N LEU A 267 8.98 -0.12 12.56
CA LEU A 267 9.05 -0.25 11.13
C LEU A 267 8.44 1.01 10.50
N VAL A 268 9.20 1.75 9.72
CA VAL A 268 8.70 2.91 8.98
C VAL A 268 8.37 2.50 7.55
N VAL A 269 7.11 2.67 7.14
CA VAL A 269 6.71 2.59 5.75
C VAL A 269 6.57 4.00 5.19
N HIS A 270 7.42 4.36 4.23
CA HIS A 270 7.40 5.66 3.56
C HIS A 270 6.71 5.53 2.19
N CYS A 271 5.52 6.13 2.06
CA CYS A 271 4.76 6.19 0.82
C CYS A 271 5.15 7.45 0.05
N THR A 272 5.67 7.26 -1.16
CA THR A 272 6.21 8.33 -2.01
C THR A 272 6.15 7.94 -3.48
N GLY A 273 6.22 8.91 -4.39
CA GLY A 273 6.43 8.60 -5.80
C GLY A 273 7.73 7.83 -6.02
N ASP A 274 7.71 6.88 -6.95
CA ASP A 274 8.84 6.00 -7.27
C ASP A 274 10.16 6.77 -7.50
N PHE A 275 10.08 7.93 -8.14
CA PHE A 275 11.23 8.79 -8.38
C PHE A 275 12.00 9.19 -7.10
N HIS A 276 11.30 9.31 -5.95
CA HIS A 276 11.91 9.67 -4.67
C HIS A 276 12.67 8.53 -3.99
N CYS A 277 12.59 7.30 -4.48
CA CYS A 277 13.24 6.14 -3.85
C CYS A 277 13.89 5.15 -4.82
N ASP A 278 13.53 5.17 -6.11
CA ASP A 278 14.09 4.26 -7.11
C ASP A 278 15.62 4.37 -7.15
N TYR A 279 16.27 3.24 -7.38
CA TYR A 279 17.72 3.07 -7.36
C TYR A 279 18.40 3.42 -6.02
N GLY A 280 17.62 3.53 -4.93
CA GLY A 280 18.13 3.99 -3.64
C GLY A 280 18.50 5.48 -3.61
N LEU A 281 17.98 6.28 -4.56
CA LEU A 281 18.22 7.71 -4.70
C LEU A 281 17.17 8.56 -3.95
N GLY A 282 17.12 9.84 -4.22
CA GLY A 282 16.11 10.74 -3.65
C GLY A 282 16.07 10.71 -2.13
N THR A 283 14.88 10.53 -1.58
CA THR A 283 14.63 10.41 -0.12
C THR A 283 15.37 9.21 0.48
N ALA A 284 15.47 8.09 -0.25
CA ALA A 284 16.14 6.90 0.25
C ALA A 284 17.64 7.15 0.52
N ALA A 285 18.35 7.77 -0.40
CA ALA A 285 19.77 8.14 -0.22
C ALA A 285 19.97 9.10 0.96
N ARG A 286 19.07 10.08 1.09
CA ARG A 286 19.16 11.11 2.13
C ARG A 286 18.87 10.55 3.52
N LEU A 287 17.91 9.63 3.61
CA LEU A 287 17.61 8.96 4.86
C LEU A 287 18.73 8.00 5.27
N ALA A 288 19.32 7.25 4.33
CA ALA A 288 20.47 6.39 4.61
C ALA A 288 21.67 7.16 5.19
N GLN A 289 21.88 8.42 4.78
CA GLN A 289 22.91 9.28 5.37
C GLN A 289 22.58 9.70 6.81
N ARG A 290 21.31 9.82 7.17
CA ARG A 290 20.84 10.25 8.51
C ARG A 290 20.73 9.08 9.50
N VAL A 291 20.40 7.89 9.00
CA VAL A 291 20.26 6.65 9.78
C VAL A 291 21.00 5.49 9.12
N PRO A 292 22.34 5.54 9.08
CA PRO A 292 23.15 4.64 8.25
C PRO A 292 23.11 3.16 8.63
N LEU A 293 22.59 2.83 9.83
CA LEU A 293 22.48 1.44 10.29
C LEU A 293 21.11 0.84 10.00
N ALA A 294 20.15 1.63 9.52
CA ALA A 294 18.81 1.15 9.23
C ALA A 294 18.80 0.22 8.00
N GLN A 295 18.16 -0.92 8.15
CA GLN A 295 17.95 -1.86 7.05
C GLN A 295 16.74 -1.45 6.24
N ALA A 296 16.96 -0.98 5.03
CA ALA A 296 15.90 -0.51 4.16
C ALA A 296 15.55 -1.52 3.05
N ALA A 297 14.29 -1.49 2.60
CA ALA A 297 13.84 -2.14 1.38
C ALA A 297 13.03 -1.15 0.53
N ILE A 298 13.13 -1.28 -0.79
CA ILE A 298 12.38 -0.48 -1.75
C ILE A 298 11.48 -1.42 -2.55
N ILE A 299 10.21 -1.05 -2.65
CA ILE A 299 9.24 -1.63 -3.59
C ILE A 299 8.94 -0.54 -4.61
N SER A 300 9.22 -0.80 -5.88
CA SER A 300 8.89 0.13 -6.97
C SER A 300 7.71 -0.38 -7.78
N MET A 301 6.77 0.50 -8.10
CA MET A 301 5.60 0.17 -8.90
C MET A 301 5.95 0.28 -10.39
N VAL A 302 5.58 -0.76 -11.15
CA VAL A 302 5.75 -0.80 -12.61
C VAL A 302 4.41 -1.05 -13.25
N ALA A 303 3.95 -0.13 -14.11
CA ALA A 303 2.67 -0.26 -14.81
C ALA A 303 2.87 -0.78 -16.24
N LEU A 304 2.24 -1.90 -16.58
CA LEU A 304 2.36 -2.54 -17.88
C LEU A 304 0.98 -2.87 -18.47
N PRO A 305 0.81 -2.79 -19.80
CA PRO A 305 -0.44 -3.19 -20.45
C PRO A 305 -0.78 -4.68 -20.24
N ASP A 306 0.22 -5.55 -20.26
CA ASP A 306 0.11 -6.97 -19.97
C ASP A 306 1.14 -7.38 -18.91
N ILE A 307 0.67 -7.55 -17.69
CA ILE A 307 1.53 -7.91 -16.56
C ILE A 307 2.07 -9.34 -16.64
N SER A 308 1.50 -10.22 -17.49
CA SER A 308 1.90 -11.63 -17.61
C SER A 308 3.15 -11.84 -18.47
N LYS A 309 3.47 -10.87 -19.35
CA LYS A 309 4.54 -10.96 -20.36
C LYS A 309 5.63 -9.90 -20.18
N ALA A 310 5.79 -9.40 -18.97
CA ALA A 310 6.71 -8.31 -18.69
C ALA A 310 8.19 -8.75 -18.81
N ASP A 311 8.97 -8.07 -19.64
CA ASP A 311 10.42 -8.01 -19.48
C ASP A 311 10.73 -6.96 -18.41
N LEU A 312 11.20 -7.40 -17.27
CA LEU A 312 11.49 -6.55 -16.11
C LEU A 312 13.00 -6.31 -15.91
N THR A 313 13.83 -6.68 -16.90
CA THR A 313 15.30 -6.64 -16.78
C THR A 313 15.82 -5.27 -16.36
N GLU A 314 15.30 -4.20 -16.95
CA GLU A 314 15.70 -2.84 -16.58
C GLU A 314 15.04 -2.38 -15.27
N ASP A 315 13.78 -2.76 -15.06
CA ASP A 315 13.05 -2.38 -13.84
C ASP A 315 13.62 -3.04 -12.58
N CYS A 316 14.18 -4.25 -12.69
CA CYS A 316 14.85 -4.94 -11.58
C CYS A 316 16.01 -4.15 -10.97
N LYS A 317 16.56 -3.16 -11.69
CA LYS A 317 17.63 -2.29 -11.19
C LYS A 317 17.12 -1.19 -10.23
N LYS A 318 15.81 -0.94 -10.19
CA LYS A 318 15.19 0.17 -9.45
C LYS A 318 15.05 -0.11 -7.95
N ALA A 319 14.73 -1.37 -7.60
CA ALA A 319 14.26 -1.69 -6.26
C ALA A 319 14.60 -3.12 -5.83
N HIS A 320 14.33 -3.47 -4.58
CA HIS A 320 14.44 -4.84 -4.06
C HIS A 320 13.26 -5.71 -4.50
N TYR A 321 12.09 -5.09 -4.67
CA TYR A 321 10.87 -5.73 -5.12
C TYR A 321 10.17 -4.83 -6.15
N LEU A 322 9.56 -5.46 -7.14
CA LEU A 322 8.68 -4.77 -8.09
C LEU A 322 7.24 -5.15 -7.82
N LEU A 323 6.38 -4.15 -7.73
CA LEU A 323 4.94 -4.30 -7.79
C LEU A 323 4.48 -4.03 -9.23
N VAL A 324 4.26 -5.09 -10.00
CA VAL A 324 3.83 -5.00 -11.39
C VAL A 324 2.31 -4.93 -11.44
N VAL A 325 1.78 -3.85 -11.97
CA VAL A 325 0.35 -3.54 -12.03
C VAL A 325 -0.10 -3.20 -13.46
N PRO A 326 -1.39 -3.33 -13.77
CA PRO A 326 -1.90 -2.88 -15.05
C PRO A 326 -1.73 -1.37 -15.25
N THR A 327 -1.43 -0.97 -16.49
CA THR A 327 -1.47 0.45 -16.87
C THR A 327 -2.92 0.97 -16.70
N PRO A 328 -3.12 2.09 -16.01
CA PRO A 328 -4.45 2.68 -15.89
C PRO A 328 -5.05 2.98 -17.26
N PRO A 329 -6.37 2.80 -17.44
CA PRO A 329 -7.01 3.19 -18.69
C PRO A 329 -6.83 4.69 -18.91
N LYS A 330 -6.54 5.08 -20.16
CA LYS A 330 -6.44 6.50 -20.50
C LYS A 330 -7.78 7.19 -20.14
N PRO A 331 -7.75 8.37 -19.50
CA PRO A 331 -8.97 9.12 -19.23
C PRO A 331 -9.73 9.36 -20.54
N ALA A 332 -11.03 9.11 -20.51
CA ALA A 332 -11.88 9.39 -21.66
C ALA A 332 -11.73 10.87 -22.05
N LYS A 333 -11.53 11.16 -23.33
CA LYS A 333 -11.54 12.55 -23.81
C LYS A 333 -12.86 13.19 -23.37
N PRO A 334 -12.83 14.39 -22.76
CA PRO A 334 -14.05 15.10 -22.47
C PRO A 334 -14.85 15.25 -23.77
N PRO A 335 -16.18 15.12 -23.73
CA PRO A 335 -17.02 15.34 -24.91
C PRO A 335 -16.68 16.70 -25.48
N GLY A 336 -16.31 16.73 -26.77
CA GLY A 336 -15.98 17.96 -27.45
C GLY A 336 -17.13 18.94 -27.25
N LYS A 337 -16.82 20.14 -26.81
CA LYS A 337 -17.80 21.24 -26.85
C LYS A 337 -18.20 21.37 -28.32
N SER A 338 -19.40 20.91 -28.65
CA SER A 338 -20.02 21.25 -29.91
C SER A 338 -20.12 22.77 -29.97
N GLY A 339 -19.33 23.35 -30.88
CA GLY A 339 -19.36 24.78 -31.20
C GLY A 339 -20.68 25.25 -31.75
#